data_33418152cee3e454904fe98a7864c0c3
#
_entry.id   33418152cee3e454904fe98a7864c0c3
#
_cell.length_a   1.000
_cell.length_b   1.000
_cell.length_c   1.000
_cell.angle_alpha   90.00
_cell.angle_beta   90.00
_cell.angle_gamma   90.00
#
_symmetry.space_group_name_H-M   'P 1'
#
loop_
_entity.id
_entity.type
_entity.pdbx_description
1 polymer ?
#
loop_
_entity_poly.entity_id
_entity_poly.type
_entity_poly.pdbx_seq_one_letter_code
_entity_poly.pdbx_strand_id
1 'polypeptide(L)'
;MNKPVAGEATPPKRRGLVTSVIDGASVTGGHSLPSTNPARLDEVVGEVSFGDASTVVRAAESAKKAQEEWAAIPAPIRGRAIAHIGRLVEDNAEALARLVTAEIGKPYAESLGEVREIIDTCDFFLGEGRRLYGQTVPSEMPDKQLFTFRRPVGSVAVITAGNFPVAVPSWYIVPALLAGNAIVWKPAEYSAVSSAAFHELFVRGGGLPDGVFNVVHADGAATFAGLEQSLEAGLIDKVGFTGSSAVGREIGALTGRYLQTACLELGGKNPLLVTPSADLDLAVEGALFSGFGTAGQRCTSLGTVIVHESVHDQFLARFNAAVARARVGDPTQDVLMGPMMDVKFADRFEEFLTWVQPHHAVQAAYGMITKDNPREGFVGDPETGLYYHPVVVDGVRPGDRLFMEETFGPIVGVASYQSLTEAIEMANAPGYGLSSSIYTTDPKDAFTFRDKISAGMVSINNSTSGAEAHLPFGGNGKSGNGSRQSGVWVLDQFTRWQAMNWDYSGRLQKAQMDVVELTPDTNFRL
;
A
#
# COMPACT_ATOMS: atom_id res chain seq x y z
N MET A 1 -10.31 -20.39 -17.05
CA MET A 1 -11.54 -19.96 -16.33
C MET A 1 -12.19 -18.87 -17.15
N ASN A 2 -13.48 -19.00 -17.46
CA ASN A 2 -14.19 -18.05 -18.34
C ASN A 2 -14.22 -16.65 -17.69
N LYS A 3 -13.74 -15.63 -18.42
CA LYS A 3 -13.93 -14.22 -18.03
C LYS A 3 -15.43 -13.94 -17.96
N PRO A 4 -15.94 -13.31 -16.89
CA PRO A 4 -17.32 -12.87 -16.89
C PRO A 4 -17.49 -11.80 -17.97
N VAL A 5 -18.45 -12.00 -18.86
CA VAL A 5 -18.90 -11.01 -19.84
C VAL A 5 -19.55 -9.87 -19.06
N ALA A 6 -19.08 -8.65 -19.27
CA ALA A 6 -19.68 -7.45 -18.70
C ALA A 6 -21.13 -7.33 -19.15
N GLY A 7 -22.07 -7.69 -18.28
CA GLY A 7 -23.46 -7.25 -18.42
C GLY A 7 -23.52 -5.76 -18.18
N GLU A 8 -24.49 -5.06 -18.78
CA GLU A 8 -24.74 -3.61 -18.57
C GLU A 8 -24.74 -3.31 -17.07
N ALA A 9 -23.66 -2.66 -16.61
CA ALA A 9 -23.43 -2.42 -15.20
C ALA A 9 -24.36 -1.29 -14.74
N THR A 10 -25.33 -1.62 -13.91
CA THR A 10 -26.12 -0.59 -13.21
C THR A 10 -25.14 0.26 -12.40
N PRO A 11 -25.11 1.60 -12.61
CA PRO A 11 -24.22 2.47 -11.86
C PRO A 11 -24.47 2.32 -10.36
N PRO A 12 -23.44 2.44 -9.50
CA PRO A 12 -23.65 2.40 -8.06
C PRO A 12 -24.61 3.51 -7.66
N LYS A 13 -25.56 3.21 -6.77
CA LYS A 13 -26.48 4.23 -6.25
C LYS A 13 -25.65 5.30 -5.54
N ARG A 14 -25.89 6.58 -5.88
CA ARG A 14 -25.33 7.73 -5.17
C ARG A 14 -25.48 7.50 -3.66
N ARG A 15 -24.40 7.50 -2.91
CA ARG A 15 -24.48 7.50 -1.45
C ARG A 15 -24.85 8.90 -0.97
N GLY A 16 -25.64 8.96 0.11
CA GLY A 16 -25.93 10.22 0.78
C GLY A 16 -24.69 10.86 1.40
N LEU A 17 -24.89 11.69 2.41
CA LEU A 17 -23.79 12.32 3.14
C LEU A 17 -22.95 11.29 3.87
N VAL A 18 -21.67 11.22 3.52
CA VAL A 18 -20.65 10.44 4.22
C VAL A 18 -20.12 11.26 5.38
N THR A 19 -20.11 10.67 6.58
CA THR A 19 -19.69 11.31 7.82
C THR A 19 -18.59 10.50 8.49
N SER A 20 -17.81 11.10 9.35
CA SER A 20 -16.97 10.36 10.30
C SER A 20 -17.86 9.46 11.18
N VAL A 21 -17.33 8.31 11.61
CA VAL A 21 -18.01 7.42 12.57
C VAL A 21 -17.09 7.24 13.77
N ILE A 22 -17.55 7.69 14.92
CA ILE A 22 -16.80 7.68 16.17
C ILE A 22 -17.68 7.07 17.26
N ASP A 23 -17.18 6.07 17.96
CA ASP A 23 -17.92 5.36 19.01
C ASP A 23 -19.28 4.83 18.51
N GLY A 24 -19.30 4.28 17.29
CA GLY A 24 -20.50 3.80 16.61
C GLY A 24 -21.47 4.87 16.09
N ALA A 25 -21.23 6.17 16.38
CA ALA A 25 -22.10 7.27 16.01
C ALA A 25 -21.57 8.09 14.83
N SER A 26 -22.47 8.53 13.95
CA SER A 26 -22.15 9.48 12.87
C SER A 26 -21.81 10.86 13.42
N VAL A 27 -20.72 11.45 12.93
CA VAL A 27 -20.25 12.78 13.32
C VAL A 27 -20.09 13.63 12.07
N THR A 28 -20.92 14.65 11.93
CA THR A 28 -20.82 15.65 10.87
C THR A 28 -19.77 16.71 11.20
N GLY A 29 -18.99 17.12 10.20
CA GLY A 29 -18.01 18.19 10.32
C GLY A 29 -18.56 19.56 9.89
N GLY A 30 -17.67 20.55 9.82
CA GLY A 30 -18.00 21.95 9.56
C GLY A 30 -18.27 22.28 8.08
N HIS A 31 -17.86 21.45 7.13
CA HIS A 31 -18.08 21.66 5.70
C HIS A 31 -18.20 20.31 4.96
N SER A 32 -18.79 20.35 3.77
CA SER A 32 -18.91 19.18 2.91
C SER A 32 -18.35 19.47 1.52
N LEU A 33 -17.82 18.45 0.87
CA LEU A 33 -17.35 18.48 -0.51
C LEU A 33 -17.90 17.27 -1.28
N PRO A 34 -18.20 17.42 -2.59
CA PRO A 34 -18.58 16.29 -3.42
C PRO A 34 -17.39 15.37 -3.68
N SER A 35 -17.62 14.05 -3.65
CA SER A 35 -16.74 13.04 -4.24
C SER A 35 -17.23 12.82 -5.67
N THR A 36 -16.39 13.14 -6.66
CA THR A 36 -16.76 13.16 -8.08
C THR A 36 -16.13 11.98 -8.81
N ASN A 37 -16.87 11.40 -9.76
CA ASN A 37 -16.36 10.36 -10.63
C ASN A 37 -15.32 10.93 -11.62
N PRO A 38 -14.03 10.52 -11.58
CA PRO A 38 -13.01 11.08 -12.46
C PRO A 38 -13.17 10.67 -13.93
N ALA A 39 -13.97 9.64 -14.21
CA ALA A 39 -14.35 9.24 -15.57
C ALA A 39 -15.54 10.05 -16.13
N ARG A 40 -16.31 10.70 -15.25
CA ARG A 40 -17.50 11.50 -15.57
C ARG A 40 -17.62 12.63 -14.56
N LEU A 41 -16.97 13.75 -14.84
CA LEU A 41 -16.83 14.86 -13.89
C LEU A 41 -18.14 15.54 -13.48
N ASP A 42 -19.23 15.29 -14.22
CA ASP A 42 -20.58 15.70 -13.87
C ASP A 42 -21.33 14.74 -12.93
N GLU A 43 -20.74 13.56 -12.65
CA GLU A 43 -21.31 12.54 -11.76
C GLU A 43 -20.74 12.65 -10.35
N VAL A 44 -21.60 12.96 -9.37
CA VAL A 44 -21.28 12.96 -7.95
C VAL A 44 -21.56 11.59 -7.36
N VAL A 45 -20.53 10.90 -6.86
CA VAL A 45 -20.60 9.57 -6.23
C VAL A 45 -21.18 9.67 -4.81
N GLY A 46 -20.83 10.72 -4.09
CA GLY A 46 -21.34 11.02 -2.75
C GLY A 46 -20.95 12.42 -2.30
N GLU A 47 -21.44 12.82 -1.15
CA GLU A 47 -21.06 14.06 -0.47
C GLU A 47 -20.34 13.73 0.83
N VAL A 48 -19.24 14.36 1.14
CA VAL A 48 -18.36 14.02 2.26
C VAL A 48 -18.29 15.19 3.23
N SER A 49 -18.61 14.94 4.50
CA SER A 49 -18.51 15.90 5.59
C SER A 49 -17.14 15.81 6.27
N PHE A 50 -16.42 16.91 6.31
CA PHE A 50 -15.05 16.98 6.86
C PHE A 50 -15.05 17.57 8.27
N GLY A 51 -14.45 16.79 9.20
CA GLY A 51 -14.16 17.21 10.57
C GLY A 51 -12.86 18.00 10.67
N ASP A 52 -12.63 18.51 11.85
CA ASP A 52 -11.42 19.26 12.24
C ASP A 52 -10.45 18.40 13.12
N ALA A 53 -9.41 19.01 13.66
CA ALA A 53 -8.45 18.37 14.55
C ALA A 53 -9.13 17.75 15.80
N SER A 54 -10.17 18.39 16.34
CA SER A 54 -10.91 17.88 17.50
C SER A 54 -11.66 16.57 17.18
N THR A 55 -12.10 16.41 15.95
CA THR A 55 -12.73 15.17 15.46
C THR A 55 -11.74 13.99 15.50
N VAL A 56 -10.48 14.23 15.11
CA VAL A 56 -9.40 13.22 15.20
C VAL A 56 -9.11 12.85 16.65
N VAL A 57 -9.00 13.85 17.53
CA VAL A 57 -8.75 13.62 18.97
C VAL A 57 -9.88 12.81 19.61
N ARG A 58 -11.14 13.15 19.35
CA ARG A 58 -12.30 12.39 19.85
C ARG A 58 -12.29 10.93 19.39
N ALA A 59 -11.90 10.66 18.14
CA ALA A 59 -11.76 9.30 17.64
C ALA A 59 -10.63 8.56 18.37
N ALA A 60 -9.51 9.24 18.69
CA ALA A 60 -8.41 8.67 19.44
C ALA A 60 -8.81 8.36 20.91
N GLU A 61 -9.58 9.24 21.55
CA GLU A 61 -10.16 8.99 22.88
C GLU A 61 -11.08 7.77 22.89
N SER A 62 -11.97 7.67 21.91
CA SER A 62 -12.86 6.53 21.74
C SER A 62 -12.08 5.22 21.54
N ALA A 63 -11.09 5.22 20.63
CA ALA A 63 -10.24 4.06 20.38
C ALA A 63 -9.47 3.63 21.65
N LYS A 64 -8.90 4.59 22.38
CA LYS A 64 -8.15 4.31 23.60
C LYS A 64 -9.02 3.64 24.67
N LYS A 65 -10.26 4.10 24.82
CA LYS A 65 -11.23 3.55 25.76
C LYS A 65 -11.67 2.13 25.37
N ALA A 66 -11.95 1.88 24.08
CA ALA A 66 -12.46 0.59 23.60
C ALA A 66 -11.37 -0.49 23.50
N GLN A 67 -10.11 -0.11 23.45
CA GLN A 67 -8.99 -1.01 23.18
C GLN A 67 -8.81 -2.10 24.24
N GLU A 68 -8.96 -1.79 25.52
CA GLU A 68 -8.74 -2.75 26.62
C GLU A 68 -9.75 -3.90 26.54
N GLU A 69 -11.03 -3.58 26.31
CA GLU A 69 -12.09 -4.58 26.19
C GLU A 69 -11.88 -5.46 24.95
N TRP A 70 -11.50 -4.87 23.81
CA TRP A 70 -11.17 -5.63 22.60
C TRP A 70 -9.95 -6.53 22.80
N ALA A 71 -8.91 -6.05 23.46
CA ALA A 71 -7.70 -6.82 23.75
C ALA A 71 -7.96 -8.01 24.68
N ALA A 72 -8.95 -7.91 25.58
CA ALA A 72 -9.35 -8.98 26.48
C ALA A 72 -10.03 -10.16 25.77
N ILE A 73 -10.58 -9.94 24.57
CA ILE A 73 -11.13 -11.02 23.73
C ILE A 73 -9.97 -11.90 23.24
N PRO A 74 -10.01 -13.24 23.41
CA PRO A 74 -8.94 -14.12 22.95
C PRO A 74 -8.65 -13.99 21.44
N ALA A 75 -7.37 -13.98 21.05
CA ALA A 75 -6.96 -13.82 19.64
C ALA A 75 -7.64 -14.80 18.66
N PRO A 76 -7.87 -16.09 18.99
CA PRO A 76 -8.64 -16.96 18.10
C PRO A 76 -10.09 -16.50 17.85
N ILE A 77 -10.69 -15.78 18.79
CA ILE A 77 -12.06 -15.23 18.62
C ILE A 77 -12.00 -13.99 17.73
N ARG A 78 -11.02 -13.09 17.94
CA ARG A 78 -10.77 -11.96 17.02
C ARG A 78 -10.50 -12.45 15.59
N GLY A 79 -9.74 -13.56 15.44
CA GLY A 79 -9.53 -14.20 14.14
C GLY A 79 -10.83 -14.66 13.46
N ARG A 80 -11.81 -15.16 14.23
CA ARG A 80 -13.14 -15.50 13.68
C ARG A 80 -13.92 -14.25 13.24
N ALA A 81 -13.85 -13.16 14.01
CA ALA A 81 -14.44 -11.89 13.60
C ALA A 81 -13.88 -11.43 12.23
N ILE A 82 -12.55 -11.50 12.07
CA ILE A 82 -11.87 -11.20 10.81
C ILE A 82 -12.36 -12.10 9.65
N ALA A 83 -12.52 -13.40 9.88
CA ALA A 83 -13.05 -14.30 8.85
C ALA A 83 -14.52 -13.97 8.48
N HIS A 84 -15.32 -13.48 9.44
CA HIS A 84 -16.66 -12.99 9.12
C HIS A 84 -16.63 -11.71 8.29
N ILE A 85 -15.69 -10.80 8.56
CA ILE A 85 -15.44 -9.62 7.72
C ILE A 85 -15.15 -10.06 6.29
N GLY A 86 -14.18 -10.98 6.10
CA GLY A 86 -13.80 -11.49 4.77
C GLY A 86 -15.00 -12.03 3.99
N ARG A 87 -15.85 -12.84 4.63
CA ARG A 87 -17.07 -13.37 4.00
C ARG A 87 -18.08 -12.28 3.63
N LEU A 88 -18.30 -11.29 4.50
CA LEU A 88 -19.21 -10.20 4.17
C LEU A 88 -18.67 -9.31 3.06
N VAL A 89 -17.34 -9.13 2.97
CA VAL A 89 -16.69 -8.46 1.85
C VAL A 89 -16.84 -9.27 0.56
N GLU A 90 -16.69 -10.58 0.61
CA GLU A 90 -16.88 -11.47 -0.55
C GLU A 90 -18.32 -11.39 -1.09
N ASP A 91 -19.33 -11.44 -0.20
CA ASP A 91 -20.74 -11.29 -0.56
C ASP A 91 -21.07 -9.92 -1.19
N ASN A 92 -20.25 -8.91 -0.96
CA ASN A 92 -20.41 -7.54 -1.47
C ASN A 92 -19.32 -7.13 -2.48
N ALA A 93 -18.49 -8.08 -2.95
CA ALA A 93 -17.28 -7.77 -3.70
C ALA A 93 -17.53 -6.95 -4.97
N GLU A 94 -18.53 -7.33 -5.77
CA GLU A 94 -18.87 -6.58 -6.98
C GLU A 94 -19.37 -5.16 -6.68
N ALA A 95 -20.19 -5.00 -5.64
CA ALA A 95 -20.72 -3.70 -5.27
C ALA A 95 -19.61 -2.75 -4.79
N LEU A 96 -18.69 -3.25 -3.97
CA LEU A 96 -17.55 -2.49 -3.49
C LEU A 96 -16.59 -2.16 -4.64
N ALA A 97 -16.30 -3.11 -5.54
CA ALA A 97 -15.45 -2.88 -6.71
C ALA A 97 -16.03 -1.82 -7.65
N ARG A 98 -17.34 -1.85 -7.93
CA ARG A 98 -18.01 -0.80 -8.73
C ARG A 98 -17.92 0.57 -8.07
N LEU A 99 -18.02 0.64 -6.75
CA LEU A 99 -17.88 1.88 -6.01
C LEU A 99 -16.47 2.44 -6.11
N VAL A 100 -15.45 1.60 -5.96
CA VAL A 100 -14.02 1.99 -6.16
C VAL A 100 -13.77 2.46 -7.59
N THR A 101 -14.32 1.76 -8.60
CA THR A 101 -14.22 2.18 -10.00
C THR A 101 -14.84 3.55 -10.22
N ALA A 102 -16.03 3.80 -9.67
CA ALA A 102 -16.73 5.06 -9.84
C ALA A 102 -16.04 6.23 -9.11
N GLU A 103 -15.45 5.98 -7.94
CA GLU A 103 -14.85 7.05 -7.14
C GLU A 103 -13.40 7.35 -7.53
N ILE A 104 -12.63 6.32 -7.93
CA ILE A 104 -11.17 6.43 -8.21
C ILE A 104 -10.86 6.40 -9.71
N GLY A 105 -11.79 5.92 -10.54
CA GLY A 105 -11.56 5.75 -11.98
C GLY A 105 -10.69 4.53 -12.34
N LYS A 106 -10.41 3.66 -11.38
CA LYS A 106 -9.66 2.42 -11.59
C LYS A 106 -10.46 1.45 -12.46
N PRO A 107 -9.85 0.75 -13.46
CA PRO A 107 -10.55 -0.29 -14.21
C PRO A 107 -11.24 -1.31 -13.31
N TYR A 108 -12.47 -1.69 -13.64
CA TYR A 108 -13.28 -2.57 -12.79
C TYR A 108 -12.59 -3.89 -12.43
N ALA A 109 -11.86 -4.49 -13.38
CA ALA A 109 -11.11 -5.72 -13.11
C ALA A 109 -10.04 -5.53 -12.03
N GLU A 110 -9.39 -4.36 -12.00
CA GLU A 110 -8.40 -4.02 -10.96
C GLU A 110 -9.08 -3.69 -9.63
N SER A 111 -10.21 -3.01 -9.65
CA SER A 111 -11.01 -2.75 -8.44
C SER A 111 -11.51 -4.05 -7.80
N LEU A 112 -11.92 -5.03 -8.61
CA LEU A 112 -12.31 -6.35 -8.12
C LEU A 112 -11.10 -7.13 -7.57
N GLY A 113 -9.93 -7.00 -8.20
CA GLY A 113 -8.67 -7.54 -7.69
C GLY A 113 -8.34 -6.97 -6.31
N GLU A 114 -8.48 -5.66 -6.14
CA GLU A 114 -8.27 -4.97 -4.86
C GLU A 114 -9.21 -5.49 -3.75
N VAL A 115 -10.48 -5.71 -4.05
CA VAL A 115 -11.43 -6.28 -3.07
C VAL A 115 -11.04 -7.72 -2.70
N ARG A 116 -10.53 -8.52 -3.64
CA ARG A 116 -10.02 -9.87 -3.36
C ARG A 116 -8.84 -9.86 -2.40
N GLU A 117 -7.95 -8.87 -2.48
CA GLU A 117 -6.85 -8.71 -1.52
C GLU A 117 -7.34 -8.54 -0.07
N ILE A 118 -8.51 -7.90 0.16
CA ILE A 118 -9.11 -7.84 1.49
C ILE A 118 -9.51 -9.23 1.98
N ILE A 119 -10.15 -10.01 1.09
CA ILE A 119 -10.63 -11.37 1.40
C ILE A 119 -9.43 -12.26 1.74
N ASP A 120 -8.40 -12.28 0.89
CA ASP A 120 -7.18 -13.06 1.09
C ASP A 120 -6.46 -12.65 2.39
N THR A 121 -6.43 -11.35 2.70
CA THR A 121 -5.87 -10.82 3.96
C THR A 121 -6.67 -11.33 5.16
N CYS A 122 -7.98 -11.29 5.11
CA CYS A 122 -8.84 -11.81 6.19
C CYS A 122 -8.66 -13.32 6.38
N ASP A 123 -8.57 -14.10 5.31
CA ASP A 123 -8.37 -15.55 5.35
C ASP A 123 -7.00 -15.91 5.92
N PHE A 124 -5.95 -15.18 5.53
CA PHE A 124 -4.62 -15.38 6.09
C PHE A 124 -4.60 -15.11 7.60
N PHE A 125 -5.15 -13.97 8.04
CA PHE A 125 -5.13 -13.57 9.44
C PHE A 125 -6.10 -14.34 10.34
N LEU A 126 -7.13 -15.01 9.81
CA LEU A 126 -7.91 -15.99 10.57
C LEU A 126 -6.99 -17.04 11.22
N GLY A 127 -6.05 -17.58 10.43
CA GLY A 127 -5.09 -18.57 10.90
C GLY A 127 -4.10 -18.01 11.92
N GLU A 128 -3.67 -16.75 11.73
CA GLU A 128 -2.72 -16.07 12.61
C GLU A 128 -3.29 -15.79 14.01
N GLY A 129 -4.59 -15.71 14.18
CA GLY A 129 -5.23 -15.64 15.49
C GLY A 129 -4.90 -16.83 16.41
N ARG A 130 -4.56 -17.99 15.86
CA ARG A 130 -4.09 -19.16 16.60
C ARG A 130 -2.57 -19.28 16.66
N ARG A 131 -1.84 -18.48 15.88
CA ARG A 131 -0.38 -18.42 15.79
C ARG A 131 0.22 -17.15 16.39
N LEU A 132 -0.61 -16.33 17.07
CA LEU A 132 -0.14 -15.16 17.82
C LEU A 132 0.48 -15.63 19.15
N TYR A 133 1.54 -16.44 19.05
CA TYR A 133 2.20 -17.08 20.18
C TYR A 133 3.47 -16.35 20.60
N GLY A 134 3.93 -16.67 21.81
CA GLY A 134 5.28 -16.39 22.30
C GLY A 134 6.14 -17.65 22.32
N GLN A 135 7.22 -17.59 23.08
CA GLN A 135 8.19 -18.66 23.24
C GLN A 135 8.34 -19.05 24.71
N THR A 136 8.58 -20.33 24.95
CA THR A 136 9.13 -20.83 26.21
C THR A 136 10.65 -20.88 26.02
N VAL A 137 11.38 -20.20 26.88
CA VAL A 137 12.85 -20.03 26.76
C VAL A 137 13.52 -20.69 27.98
N PRO A 138 14.59 -21.48 27.82
CA PRO A 138 15.30 -22.06 28.97
C PRO A 138 16.02 -20.97 29.77
N SER A 139 16.09 -21.17 31.10
CA SER A 139 16.86 -20.33 32.00
C SER A 139 18.24 -20.96 32.28
N GLU A 140 19.24 -20.17 32.55
CA GLU A 140 20.55 -20.60 33.06
C GLU A 140 20.44 -21.06 34.54
N MET A 141 19.31 -20.80 35.20
CA MET A 141 19.07 -21.13 36.61
C MET A 141 18.08 -22.27 36.75
N PRO A 142 18.31 -23.22 37.68
CA PRO A 142 17.32 -24.23 37.99
C PRO A 142 16.07 -23.61 38.61
N ASP A 143 14.94 -24.32 38.54
CA ASP A 143 13.65 -23.93 39.15
C ASP A 143 13.14 -22.56 38.66
N LYS A 144 13.42 -22.22 37.40
CA LYS A 144 13.03 -20.97 36.77
C LYS A 144 12.59 -21.20 35.33
N GLN A 145 11.48 -20.61 34.94
CA GLN A 145 10.98 -20.64 33.57
C GLN A 145 10.87 -19.24 32.99
N LEU A 146 11.20 -19.11 31.70
CA LEU A 146 11.13 -17.85 30.96
C LEU A 146 10.13 -17.99 29.83
N PHE A 147 9.36 -16.91 29.61
CA PHE A 147 8.36 -16.84 28.55
C PHE A 147 8.44 -15.50 27.83
N THR A 148 8.02 -15.50 26.57
CA THR A 148 7.74 -14.28 25.85
C THR A 148 6.28 -14.24 25.41
N PHE A 149 5.71 -13.05 25.32
CA PHE A 149 4.33 -12.82 24.88
C PHE A 149 4.28 -11.66 23.90
N ARG A 150 3.37 -11.75 22.93
CA ARG A 150 2.96 -10.61 22.12
C ARG A 150 1.81 -9.89 22.82
N ARG A 151 1.96 -8.58 23.01
CA ARG A 151 0.93 -7.70 23.55
C ARG A 151 0.53 -6.68 22.49
N PRO A 152 -0.75 -6.28 22.36
CA PRO A 152 -1.12 -5.18 21.48
C PRO A 152 -0.32 -3.92 21.79
N VAL A 153 -0.05 -3.10 20.76
CA VAL A 153 0.57 -1.79 20.99
C VAL A 153 -0.39 -0.82 21.68
N GLY A 154 -1.71 -0.92 21.40
CA GLY A 154 -2.75 -0.06 21.97
C GLY A 154 -3.67 0.52 20.91
N SER A 155 -3.79 1.85 20.84
CA SER A 155 -4.55 2.56 19.81
C SER A 155 -3.68 2.90 18.62
N VAL A 156 -4.15 2.60 17.41
CA VAL A 156 -3.40 2.77 16.16
C VAL A 156 -4.11 3.79 15.27
N ALA A 157 -3.40 4.86 14.91
CA ALA A 157 -3.85 5.74 13.83
C ALA A 157 -3.39 5.16 12.48
N VAL A 158 -4.31 5.01 11.53
CA VAL A 158 -4.05 4.55 10.17
C VAL A 158 -4.41 5.65 9.19
N ILE A 159 -3.46 6.12 8.39
CA ILE A 159 -3.66 7.17 7.38
C ILE A 159 -3.29 6.58 6.04
N THR A 160 -4.23 6.54 5.09
CA THR A 160 -4.02 5.86 3.81
C THR A 160 -4.28 6.76 2.60
N ALA A 161 -3.55 6.48 1.53
CA ALA A 161 -3.79 7.07 0.21
C ALA A 161 -5.03 6.46 -0.45
N GLY A 162 -5.57 7.13 -1.46
CA GLY A 162 -6.84 6.73 -2.09
C GLY A 162 -6.71 5.97 -3.39
N ASN A 163 -5.50 5.74 -3.91
CA ASN A 163 -5.28 4.94 -5.11
C ASN A 163 -5.59 3.44 -4.92
N PHE A 164 -5.50 2.95 -3.69
CA PHE A 164 -5.96 1.64 -3.23
C PHE A 164 -6.81 1.82 -1.96
N PRO A 165 -8.04 2.32 -2.11
CA PRO A 165 -8.83 2.81 -0.98
C PRO A 165 -9.33 1.72 -0.05
N VAL A 166 -9.26 0.45 -0.44
CA VAL A 166 -9.80 -0.67 0.34
C VAL A 166 -8.76 -1.78 0.61
N ALA A 167 -7.86 -2.11 -0.33
CA ALA A 167 -6.83 -3.12 -0.08
C ALA A 167 -5.79 -2.62 0.93
N VAL A 168 -5.14 -1.49 0.67
CA VAL A 168 -4.06 -0.97 1.52
C VAL A 168 -4.51 -0.73 2.96
N PRO A 169 -5.69 -0.13 3.24
CA PRO A 169 -6.19 -0.06 4.61
C PRO A 169 -6.30 -1.43 5.29
N SER A 170 -6.73 -2.47 4.55
CA SER A 170 -6.89 -3.81 5.13
C SER A 170 -5.58 -4.40 5.64
N TRP A 171 -4.45 -4.09 4.99
CA TRP A 171 -3.11 -4.56 5.39
C TRP A 171 -2.64 -3.99 6.73
N TYR A 172 -3.18 -2.85 7.16
CA TYR A 172 -2.96 -2.29 8.51
C TYR A 172 -4.05 -2.73 9.49
N ILE A 173 -5.31 -2.58 9.09
CA ILE A 173 -6.47 -2.69 9.97
C ILE A 173 -6.69 -4.14 10.41
N VAL A 174 -6.64 -5.11 9.49
CA VAL A 174 -6.88 -6.52 9.80
C VAL A 174 -5.86 -7.06 10.82
N PRO A 175 -4.52 -6.96 10.60
CA PRO A 175 -3.54 -7.44 11.57
C PRO A 175 -3.56 -6.65 12.89
N ALA A 176 -3.85 -5.34 12.86
CA ALA A 176 -3.96 -4.54 14.07
C ALA A 176 -5.15 -4.98 14.93
N LEU A 177 -6.33 -5.19 14.33
CA LEU A 177 -7.51 -5.74 15.02
C LEU A 177 -7.23 -7.14 15.57
N LEU A 178 -6.59 -8.02 14.78
CA LEU A 178 -6.20 -9.36 15.23
C LEU A 178 -5.30 -9.30 16.46
N ALA A 179 -4.32 -8.42 16.46
CA ALA A 179 -3.39 -8.25 17.57
C ALA A 179 -4.07 -7.67 18.84
N GLY A 180 -5.30 -7.14 18.75
CA GLY A 180 -6.07 -6.59 19.86
C GLY A 180 -5.93 -5.08 20.02
N ASN A 181 -5.60 -4.38 18.95
CA ASN A 181 -5.55 -2.91 18.92
C ASN A 181 -6.90 -2.33 18.51
N ALA A 182 -7.14 -1.07 18.89
CA ALA A 182 -8.23 -0.26 18.36
C ALA A 182 -7.70 0.72 17.28
N ILE A 183 -8.56 1.13 16.36
CA ILE A 183 -8.21 1.84 15.15
C ILE A 183 -8.87 3.22 15.06
N VAL A 184 -8.08 4.21 14.68
CA VAL A 184 -8.54 5.48 14.13
C VAL A 184 -8.06 5.56 12.69
N TRP A 185 -8.95 5.39 11.73
CA TRP A 185 -8.62 5.41 10.31
C TRP A 185 -8.99 6.74 9.65
N LYS A 186 -8.02 7.36 9.00
CA LYS A 186 -8.21 8.54 8.13
C LYS A 186 -7.92 8.14 6.69
N PRO A 187 -8.93 7.84 5.86
CA PRO A 187 -8.77 7.62 4.43
C PRO A 187 -8.46 8.92 3.67
N ALA A 188 -8.06 8.81 2.40
CA ALA A 188 -7.88 9.99 1.55
C ALA A 188 -9.23 10.69 1.28
N GLU A 189 -9.18 12.00 1.07
CA GLU A 189 -10.37 12.85 0.87
C GLU A 189 -11.18 12.42 -0.35
N TYR A 190 -10.49 12.03 -1.43
CA TYR A 190 -11.09 11.61 -2.71
C TYR A 190 -11.47 10.12 -2.79
N SER A 191 -11.41 9.38 -1.67
CA SER A 191 -11.84 7.98 -1.57
C SER A 191 -12.80 7.72 -0.42
N ALA A 192 -13.47 8.76 0.06
CA ALA A 192 -14.24 8.72 1.29
C ALA A 192 -15.49 7.84 1.19
N VAL A 193 -16.12 7.75 0.01
CA VAL A 193 -17.34 6.95 -0.20
C VAL A 193 -17.03 5.46 -0.18
N SER A 194 -15.97 5.03 -0.86
CA SER A 194 -15.45 3.65 -0.81
C SER A 194 -15.00 3.27 0.60
N SER A 195 -14.34 4.20 1.28
CA SER A 195 -13.85 4.02 2.66
C SER A 195 -14.99 3.87 3.66
N ALA A 196 -16.07 4.62 3.52
CA ALA A 196 -17.27 4.47 4.36
C ALA A 196 -17.93 3.10 4.15
N ALA A 197 -17.96 2.59 2.91
CA ALA A 197 -18.45 1.24 2.62
C ALA A 197 -17.58 0.16 3.25
N PHE A 198 -16.26 0.30 3.13
CA PHE A 198 -15.30 -0.57 3.78
C PHE A 198 -15.48 -0.60 5.31
N HIS A 199 -15.55 0.57 5.94
CA HIS A 199 -15.76 0.68 7.38
C HIS A 199 -17.04 -0.03 7.81
N GLU A 200 -18.16 0.20 7.12
CA GLU A 200 -19.45 -0.42 7.41
C GLU A 200 -19.38 -1.96 7.31
N LEU A 201 -18.73 -2.50 6.26
CA LEU A 201 -18.54 -3.94 6.08
C LEU A 201 -17.69 -4.54 7.22
N PHE A 202 -16.65 -3.83 7.66
CA PHE A 202 -15.78 -4.30 8.74
C PHE A 202 -16.49 -4.31 10.09
N VAL A 203 -17.17 -3.24 10.45
CA VAL A 203 -17.88 -3.15 11.74
C VAL A 203 -19.00 -4.20 11.80
N ARG A 204 -19.84 -4.29 10.76
CA ARG A 204 -20.93 -5.26 10.70
C ARG A 204 -20.46 -6.70 10.61
N GLY A 205 -19.51 -6.99 9.70
CA GLY A 205 -18.98 -8.32 9.45
C GLY A 205 -18.23 -8.88 10.66
N GLY A 206 -17.45 -8.04 11.33
CA GLY A 206 -16.71 -8.42 12.54
C GLY A 206 -17.53 -8.45 13.82
N GLY A 207 -18.71 -7.81 13.83
CA GLY A 207 -19.43 -7.53 15.08
C GLY A 207 -18.57 -6.72 16.05
N LEU A 208 -17.82 -5.74 15.50
CA LEU A 208 -16.85 -4.98 16.30
C LEU A 208 -17.59 -4.07 17.29
N PRO A 209 -17.17 -4.04 18.57
CA PRO A 209 -17.70 -3.11 19.56
C PRO A 209 -17.49 -1.65 19.12
N ASP A 210 -18.38 -0.76 19.55
CA ASP A 210 -18.24 0.66 19.31
C ASP A 210 -16.88 1.18 19.81
N GLY A 211 -16.27 2.08 19.07
CA GLY A 211 -14.95 2.62 19.37
C GLY A 211 -13.74 1.77 18.98
N VAL A 212 -13.90 0.46 18.72
CA VAL A 212 -12.77 -0.40 18.28
C VAL A 212 -12.28 -0.03 16.90
N PHE A 213 -13.17 0.41 16.00
CA PHE A 213 -12.83 0.88 14.68
C PHE A 213 -13.56 2.20 14.37
N ASN A 214 -12.84 3.29 14.42
CA ASN A 214 -13.34 4.63 14.09
C ASN A 214 -12.81 5.07 12.73
N VAL A 215 -13.64 5.73 11.93
CA VAL A 215 -13.25 6.39 10.67
C VAL A 215 -13.44 7.90 10.77
N VAL A 216 -12.42 8.65 10.37
CA VAL A 216 -12.42 10.12 10.40
C VAL A 216 -12.19 10.65 9.00
N HIS A 217 -13.11 11.45 8.50
CA HIS A 217 -12.94 12.25 7.29
C HIS A 217 -12.48 13.65 7.69
N ALA A 218 -11.25 13.99 7.38
CA ALA A 218 -10.62 15.27 7.67
C ALA A 218 -9.57 15.59 6.60
N ASP A 219 -9.28 16.85 6.38
CA ASP A 219 -8.18 17.26 5.51
C ASP A 219 -6.80 16.97 6.12
N GLY A 220 -5.74 17.16 5.32
CA GLY A 220 -4.37 16.85 5.76
C GLY A 220 -3.92 17.71 6.96
N ALA A 221 -4.29 18.99 7.01
CA ALA A 221 -3.89 19.91 8.08
C ALA A 221 -4.60 19.58 9.40
N ALA A 222 -5.92 19.38 9.37
CA ALA A 222 -6.71 18.96 10.52
C ALA A 222 -6.24 17.59 11.05
N THR A 223 -5.93 16.65 10.13
CA THR A 223 -5.41 15.32 10.48
C THR A 223 -4.07 15.43 11.20
N PHE A 224 -3.12 16.22 10.67
CA PHE A 224 -1.80 16.37 11.27
C PHE A 224 -1.88 17.00 12.67
N ALA A 225 -2.65 18.09 12.82
CA ALA A 225 -2.86 18.77 14.09
C ALA A 225 -3.55 17.86 15.13
N GLY A 226 -4.59 17.12 14.73
CA GLY A 226 -5.28 16.17 15.61
C GLY A 226 -4.43 14.96 15.99
N LEU A 227 -3.59 14.47 15.06
CA LEU A 227 -2.63 13.42 15.35
C LEU A 227 -1.57 13.87 16.36
N GLU A 228 -1.01 15.09 16.19
CA GLU A 228 -0.04 15.66 17.13
C GLU A 228 -0.62 15.78 18.54
N GLN A 229 -1.83 16.36 18.69
CA GLN A 229 -2.53 16.45 19.95
C GLN A 229 -2.80 15.06 20.57
N SER A 230 -3.16 14.08 19.75
CA SER A 230 -3.45 12.72 20.22
C SER A 230 -2.20 11.98 20.68
N LEU A 231 -1.05 12.20 20.00
CA LEU A 231 0.25 11.66 20.42
C LEU A 231 0.75 12.32 21.73
N GLU A 232 0.62 13.63 21.85
CA GLU A 232 0.98 14.38 23.05
C GLU A 232 0.18 13.91 24.27
N ALA A 233 -1.12 13.66 24.07
CA ALA A 233 -2.02 13.17 25.12
C ALA A 233 -1.87 11.67 25.40
N GLY A 234 -1.00 10.93 24.69
CA GLY A 234 -0.83 9.49 24.84
C GLY A 234 -2.04 8.65 24.41
N LEU A 235 -2.89 9.21 23.53
CA LEU A 235 -4.08 8.54 23.01
C LEU A 235 -3.77 7.61 21.83
N ILE A 236 -2.67 7.85 21.10
CA ILE A 236 -2.20 7.04 19.98
C ILE A 236 -0.84 6.42 20.31
N ASP A 237 -0.72 5.12 20.14
CA ASP A 237 0.45 4.32 20.49
C ASP A 237 1.26 3.88 19.24
N LYS A 238 0.68 3.96 18.05
CA LYS A 238 1.30 3.59 16.76
C LYS A 238 0.64 4.34 15.61
N VAL A 239 1.42 4.65 14.57
CA VAL A 239 0.90 5.22 13.34
C VAL A 239 1.23 4.30 12.16
N GLY A 240 0.24 3.94 11.35
CA GLY A 240 0.39 3.37 10.02
C GLY A 240 0.14 4.46 8.98
N PHE A 241 1.05 4.66 8.05
CA PHE A 241 0.94 5.69 7.03
C PHE A 241 1.30 5.16 5.66
N THR A 242 0.41 5.38 4.69
CA THR A 242 0.69 5.21 3.26
C THR A 242 0.43 6.52 2.53
N GLY A 243 1.44 7.02 1.82
CA GLY A 243 1.36 8.27 1.08
C GLY A 243 2.69 8.69 0.45
N SER A 244 2.85 10.00 0.21
CA SER A 244 4.08 10.53 -0.38
C SER A 244 5.27 10.47 0.58
N SER A 245 6.49 10.35 0.05
CA SER A 245 7.72 10.37 0.85
C SER A 245 7.91 11.68 1.64
N ALA A 246 7.39 12.80 1.13
CA ALA A 246 7.43 14.08 1.83
C ALA A 246 6.60 14.06 3.12
N VAL A 247 5.33 13.68 3.01
CA VAL A 247 4.43 13.58 4.18
C VAL A 247 4.88 12.47 5.13
N GLY A 248 5.40 11.35 4.61
CA GLY A 248 5.92 10.26 5.44
C GLY A 248 7.08 10.69 6.34
N ARG A 249 7.95 11.58 5.89
CA ARG A 249 9.02 12.16 6.73
C ARG A 249 8.45 13.00 7.87
N GLU A 250 7.43 13.82 7.61
CA GLU A 250 6.76 14.62 8.64
C GLU A 250 6.08 13.72 9.69
N ILE A 251 5.38 12.69 9.26
CA ILE A 251 4.75 11.71 10.17
C ILE A 251 5.81 10.96 10.99
N GLY A 252 6.90 10.53 10.35
CA GLY A 252 8.02 9.86 11.06
C GLY A 252 8.69 10.75 12.09
N ALA A 253 8.92 12.03 11.77
CA ALA A 253 9.46 13.02 12.68
C ALA A 253 8.50 13.31 13.84
N LEU A 254 7.21 13.45 13.54
CA LEU A 254 6.17 13.67 14.53
C LEU A 254 6.10 12.52 15.55
N THR A 255 5.96 11.28 15.07
CA THR A 255 5.87 10.11 15.96
C THR A 255 7.12 9.93 16.81
N GLY A 256 8.32 10.15 16.23
CA GLY A 256 9.60 10.07 16.95
C GLY A 256 9.72 11.07 18.11
N ARG A 257 9.11 12.25 17.98
CA ARG A 257 9.08 13.28 19.04
C ARG A 257 8.40 12.80 20.32
N TYR A 258 7.41 11.90 20.18
CA TYR A 258 6.66 11.31 21.29
C TYR A 258 7.09 9.88 21.61
N LEU A 259 8.26 9.42 21.15
CA LEU A 259 8.81 8.07 21.34
C LEU A 259 7.89 6.96 20.80
N GLN A 260 7.04 7.31 19.83
CA GLN A 260 6.23 6.34 19.10
C GLN A 260 6.89 6.03 17.75
N THR A 261 6.48 4.91 17.14
CA THR A 261 7.01 4.50 15.84
C THR A 261 5.92 4.52 14.77
N ALA A 262 6.30 4.94 13.56
CA ALA A 262 5.44 4.82 12.40
C ALA A 262 5.79 3.59 11.55
N CYS A 263 4.79 2.96 10.95
CA CYS A 263 4.93 2.05 9.83
C CYS A 263 4.72 2.89 8.56
N LEU A 264 5.79 3.17 7.82
CA LEU A 264 5.78 4.09 6.69
C LEU A 264 5.91 3.31 5.38
N GLU A 265 4.86 3.38 4.55
CA GLU A 265 4.84 2.87 3.19
C GLU A 265 4.61 4.05 2.24
N LEU A 266 5.61 4.31 1.40
CA LEU A 266 5.70 5.57 0.66
C LEU A 266 5.76 5.30 -0.86
N GLY A 267 6.04 6.35 -1.62
CA GLY A 267 6.14 6.26 -3.07
C GLY A 267 7.29 5.39 -3.58
N GLY A 268 7.36 5.20 -4.88
CA GLY A 268 8.38 4.41 -5.54
C GLY A 268 8.77 4.94 -6.91
N LYS A 269 10.02 4.75 -7.30
CA LYS A 269 10.53 4.87 -8.67
C LYS A 269 11.03 3.50 -9.09
N ASN A 270 10.09 2.57 -9.32
CA ASN A 270 10.39 1.16 -9.44
C ASN A 270 11.06 0.85 -10.78
N PRO A 271 12.22 0.15 -10.79
CA PRO A 271 12.90 -0.24 -12.01
C PRO A 271 12.43 -1.61 -12.52
N LEU A 272 12.50 -1.79 -13.85
CA LEU A 272 12.39 -3.07 -14.52
C LEU A 272 13.59 -3.24 -15.44
N LEU A 273 14.41 -4.26 -15.18
CA LEU A 273 15.59 -4.57 -15.98
C LEU A 273 15.26 -5.60 -17.06
N VAL A 274 15.76 -5.37 -18.28
CA VAL A 274 15.63 -6.31 -19.40
C VAL A 274 17.03 -6.72 -19.84
N THR A 275 17.38 -8.01 -19.64
CA THR A 275 18.70 -8.55 -20.00
C THR A 275 18.72 -9.04 -21.46
N PRO A 276 19.90 -9.32 -22.04
CA PRO A 276 20.00 -9.92 -23.37
C PRO A 276 19.29 -11.27 -23.50
N SER A 277 19.15 -12.01 -22.41
CA SER A 277 18.49 -13.32 -22.38
C SER A 277 16.99 -13.27 -22.08
N ALA A 278 16.43 -12.07 -21.88
CA ALA A 278 15.02 -11.89 -21.54
C ALA A 278 14.09 -12.36 -22.67
N ASP A 279 12.95 -12.94 -22.28
CA ASP A 279 11.80 -13.03 -23.16
C ASP A 279 11.22 -11.60 -23.32
N LEU A 280 11.44 -11.01 -24.50
CA LEU A 280 11.06 -9.62 -24.75
C LEU A 280 9.54 -9.42 -24.80
N ASP A 281 8.76 -10.41 -25.21
CA ASP A 281 7.30 -10.29 -25.27
C ASP A 281 6.73 -10.30 -23.85
N LEU A 282 7.23 -11.18 -22.98
CA LEU A 282 6.89 -11.20 -21.57
C LEU A 282 7.34 -9.92 -20.84
N ALA A 283 8.54 -9.41 -21.15
CA ALA A 283 9.06 -8.17 -20.59
C ALA A 283 8.21 -6.95 -20.98
N VAL A 284 7.75 -6.90 -22.23
CA VAL A 284 6.84 -5.85 -22.74
C VAL A 284 5.48 -5.91 -22.06
N GLU A 285 4.90 -7.12 -21.89
CA GLU A 285 3.63 -7.29 -21.18
C GLU A 285 3.74 -6.82 -19.73
N GLY A 286 4.81 -7.22 -19.03
CA GLY A 286 5.07 -6.78 -17.66
C GLY A 286 5.31 -5.28 -17.55
N ALA A 287 6.05 -4.67 -18.47
CA ALA A 287 6.28 -3.23 -18.50
C ALA A 287 4.99 -2.45 -18.78
N LEU A 288 4.15 -2.94 -19.70
CA LEU A 288 2.88 -2.33 -20.06
C LEU A 288 1.93 -2.28 -18.86
N PHE A 289 1.73 -3.42 -18.19
CA PHE A 289 0.87 -3.51 -17.02
C PHE A 289 1.42 -2.71 -15.83
N SER A 290 2.73 -2.83 -15.55
CA SER A 290 3.39 -2.11 -14.44
C SER A 290 3.38 -0.60 -14.61
N GLY A 291 3.54 -0.12 -15.85
CA GLY A 291 3.64 1.32 -16.15
C GLY A 291 2.29 2.02 -16.22
N PHE A 292 1.27 1.34 -16.73
CA PHE A 292 0.02 2.00 -17.12
C PHE A 292 -1.24 1.46 -16.44
N GLY A 293 -1.19 0.31 -15.76
CA GLY A 293 -2.28 -0.15 -14.90
C GLY A 293 -2.64 0.92 -13.86
N THR A 294 -3.92 1.15 -13.58
CA THR A 294 -4.42 2.24 -12.72
C THR A 294 -3.88 3.63 -13.13
N ALA A 295 -3.68 3.87 -14.44
CA ALA A 295 -3.07 5.09 -14.98
C ALA A 295 -1.68 5.44 -14.36
N GLY A 296 -0.87 4.42 -14.06
CA GLY A 296 0.44 4.62 -13.41
C GLY A 296 0.38 5.12 -11.96
N GLN A 297 -0.80 5.10 -11.33
CA GLN A 297 -1.03 5.65 -9.99
C GLN A 297 -0.92 4.58 -8.89
N ARG A 298 0.10 3.71 -8.97
CA ARG A 298 0.43 2.74 -7.93
C ARG A 298 1.78 3.09 -7.30
N CYS A 299 1.94 2.83 -6.03
CA CYS A 299 3.26 2.91 -5.37
C CYS A 299 4.28 1.96 -6.01
N THR A 300 3.80 0.86 -6.60
CA THR A 300 4.60 -0.14 -7.33
C THR A 300 4.66 0.09 -8.85
N SER A 301 4.10 1.20 -9.37
CA SER A 301 4.16 1.50 -10.80
C SER A 301 5.60 1.58 -11.30
N LEU A 302 5.80 1.08 -12.50
CA LEU A 302 7.08 1.15 -13.21
C LEU A 302 7.45 2.61 -13.50
N GLY A 303 8.58 3.04 -12.97
CA GLY A 303 9.12 4.36 -13.23
C GLY A 303 10.09 4.39 -14.40
N THR A 304 10.94 3.35 -14.52
CA THR A 304 11.96 3.27 -15.57
C THR A 304 12.22 1.82 -15.96
N VAL A 305 12.18 1.55 -17.28
CA VAL A 305 12.72 0.32 -17.86
C VAL A 305 14.20 0.54 -18.16
N ILE A 306 15.06 -0.34 -17.68
CA ILE A 306 16.50 -0.31 -17.89
C ILE A 306 16.85 -1.50 -18.77
N VAL A 307 17.15 -1.24 -20.07
CA VAL A 307 17.26 -2.26 -21.11
C VAL A 307 18.73 -2.40 -21.55
N HIS A 308 19.21 -3.64 -21.68
CA HIS A 308 20.55 -3.87 -22.22
C HIS A 308 20.64 -3.36 -23.67
N GLU A 309 21.74 -2.67 -24.01
CA GLU A 309 21.91 -2.01 -25.32
C GLU A 309 21.67 -2.95 -26.51
N SER A 310 22.05 -4.22 -26.42
CA SER A 310 21.91 -5.20 -27.50
C SER A 310 20.45 -5.56 -27.85
N VAL A 311 19.50 -5.30 -26.97
CA VAL A 311 18.07 -5.59 -27.18
C VAL A 311 17.18 -4.36 -27.05
N HIS A 312 17.78 -3.18 -26.80
CA HIS A 312 17.09 -1.92 -26.56
C HIS A 312 16.10 -1.55 -27.68
N ASP A 313 16.57 -1.49 -28.93
CA ASP A 313 15.72 -1.06 -30.04
C ASP A 313 14.57 -2.05 -30.31
N GLN A 314 14.82 -3.35 -30.12
CA GLN A 314 13.78 -4.38 -30.28
C GLN A 314 12.72 -4.26 -29.18
N PHE A 315 13.17 -4.08 -27.93
CA PHE A 315 12.26 -3.88 -26.79
C PHE A 315 11.43 -2.61 -26.99
N LEU A 316 12.08 -1.47 -27.27
CA LEU A 316 11.43 -0.17 -27.43
C LEU A 316 10.39 -0.18 -28.55
N ALA A 317 10.71 -0.79 -29.70
CA ALA A 317 9.76 -0.92 -30.80
C ALA A 317 8.52 -1.74 -30.41
N ARG A 318 8.70 -2.89 -29.73
CA ARG A 318 7.59 -3.73 -29.24
C ARG A 318 6.79 -3.03 -28.16
N PHE A 319 7.46 -2.34 -27.22
CA PHE A 319 6.81 -1.63 -26.13
C PHE A 319 5.96 -0.47 -26.64
N ASN A 320 6.49 0.37 -27.53
CA ASN A 320 5.72 1.43 -28.17
C ASN A 320 4.51 0.90 -28.96
N ALA A 321 4.67 -0.22 -29.68
CA ALA A 321 3.57 -0.86 -30.38
C ALA A 321 2.50 -1.41 -29.42
N ALA A 322 2.90 -1.96 -28.27
CA ALA A 322 1.98 -2.43 -27.24
C ALA A 322 1.22 -1.26 -26.59
N VAL A 323 1.91 -0.16 -26.26
CA VAL A 323 1.31 1.06 -25.70
C VAL A 323 0.33 1.69 -26.70
N ALA A 324 0.67 1.74 -27.99
CA ALA A 324 -0.24 2.26 -29.02
C ALA A 324 -1.56 1.47 -29.12
N ARG A 325 -1.47 0.13 -28.99
CA ARG A 325 -2.65 -0.76 -29.05
C ARG A 325 -3.41 -0.89 -27.72
N ALA A 326 -2.85 -0.41 -26.62
CA ALA A 326 -3.49 -0.52 -25.30
C ALA A 326 -4.82 0.24 -25.27
N ARG A 327 -5.86 -0.39 -24.77
CA ARG A 327 -7.18 0.22 -24.62
C ARG A 327 -7.16 1.17 -23.43
N VAL A 328 -7.56 2.40 -23.64
CA VAL A 328 -7.68 3.48 -22.63
C VAL A 328 -9.09 4.03 -22.69
N GLY A 329 -9.69 4.38 -21.55
CA GLY A 329 -11.00 5.00 -21.52
C GLY A 329 -11.87 4.63 -20.33
N ASP A 330 -13.17 4.46 -20.55
CA ASP A 330 -14.16 4.19 -19.51
C ASP A 330 -13.77 2.98 -18.65
N PRO A 331 -13.49 3.17 -17.35
CA PRO A 331 -12.99 2.13 -16.46
C PRO A 331 -14.02 1.03 -16.17
N THR A 332 -15.27 1.20 -16.56
CA THR A 332 -16.30 0.15 -16.47
C THR A 332 -16.17 -0.89 -17.58
N GLN A 333 -15.37 -0.59 -18.62
CA GLN A 333 -15.12 -1.46 -19.75
C GLN A 333 -13.79 -2.22 -19.58
N ASP A 334 -13.52 -3.16 -20.49
CA ASP A 334 -12.24 -3.87 -20.54
C ASP A 334 -11.16 -2.93 -21.11
N VAL A 335 -10.51 -2.19 -20.23
CA VAL A 335 -9.43 -1.24 -20.55
C VAL A 335 -8.23 -1.52 -19.64
N LEU A 336 -7.02 -1.22 -20.16
CA LEU A 336 -5.78 -1.24 -19.37
C LEU A 336 -5.74 -0.07 -18.38
N MET A 337 -6.24 1.08 -18.81
CA MET A 337 -6.08 2.35 -18.10
C MET A 337 -7.36 3.16 -18.16
N GLY A 338 -7.83 3.59 -17.00
CA GLY A 338 -8.88 4.59 -16.81
C GLY A 338 -8.33 6.01 -16.70
N PRO A 339 -9.09 6.96 -16.12
CA PRO A 339 -8.65 8.35 -15.91
C PRO A 339 -7.63 8.49 -14.77
N MET A 340 -7.05 9.68 -14.64
CA MET A 340 -6.42 10.13 -13.40
C MET A 340 -7.49 10.25 -12.32
N MET A 341 -7.15 9.86 -11.08
CA MET A 341 -8.13 9.66 -10.01
C MET A 341 -8.71 10.95 -9.40
N ASP A 342 -8.09 12.11 -9.65
CA ASP A 342 -8.54 13.41 -9.16
C ASP A 342 -7.83 14.53 -9.94
N VAL A 343 -8.42 15.72 -10.02
CA VAL A 343 -7.85 16.89 -10.70
C VAL A 343 -6.45 17.22 -10.18
N LYS A 344 -6.22 17.11 -8.88
CA LYS A 344 -4.90 17.34 -8.26
C LYS A 344 -3.81 16.43 -8.83
N PHE A 345 -4.14 15.19 -9.16
CA PHE A 345 -3.19 14.25 -9.77
C PHE A 345 -3.02 14.50 -11.26
N ALA A 346 -4.09 14.94 -11.93
CA ALA A 346 -4.02 15.40 -13.32
C ALA A 346 -3.11 16.61 -13.47
N ASP A 347 -3.29 17.66 -12.65
CA ASP A 347 -2.45 18.86 -12.65
C ASP A 347 -0.97 18.52 -12.40
N ARG A 348 -0.72 17.61 -11.45
CA ARG A 348 0.64 17.15 -11.17
C ARG A 348 1.23 16.33 -12.32
N PHE A 349 0.43 15.58 -13.02
CA PHE A 349 0.88 14.82 -14.18
C PHE A 349 1.28 15.76 -15.33
N GLU A 350 0.54 16.85 -15.55
CA GLU A 350 0.94 17.89 -16.50
C GLU A 350 2.32 18.50 -16.14
N GLU A 351 2.61 18.70 -14.87
CA GLU A 351 3.95 19.11 -14.43
C GLU A 351 5.02 18.08 -14.85
N PHE A 352 4.75 16.77 -14.68
CA PHE A 352 5.72 15.73 -15.05
C PHE A 352 6.02 15.71 -16.55
N LEU A 353 5.07 16.04 -17.40
CA LEU A 353 5.29 16.16 -18.85
C LEU A 353 6.29 17.28 -19.19
N THR A 354 6.40 18.31 -18.36
CA THR A 354 7.40 19.39 -18.54
C THR A 354 8.84 18.94 -18.24
N TRP A 355 9.04 17.77 -17.61
CA TRP A 355 10.37 17.24 -17.30
C TRP A 355 11.03 16.54 -18.49
N VAL A 356 10.32 16.37 -19.58
CA VAL A 356 10.88 15.87 -20.86
C VAL A 356 11.90 16.88 -21.38
N GLN A 357 13.11 16.39 -21.65
CA GLN A 357 14.25 17.22 -22.08
C GLN A 357 14.55 17.03 -23.57
N PRO A 358 15.31 17.95 -24.20
CA PRO A 358 15.60 17.86 -25.64
C PRO A 358 16.37 16.62 -26.10
N HIS A 359 17.07 15.93 -25.21
CA HIS A 359 17.77 14.68 -25.52
C HIS A 359 16.88 13.44 -25.38
N HIS A 360 15.67 13.60 -24.87
CA HIS A 360 14.70 12.52 -24.76
C HIS A 360 13.95 12.34 -26.09
N ALA A 361 13.58 11.11 -26.40
CA ALA A 361 12.70 10.79 -27.53
C ALA A 361 11.31 10.37 -27.00
N VAL A 362 10.27 11.10 -27.42
CA VAL A 362 8.87 10.75 -27.17
C VAL A 362 8.23 10.44 -28.51
N GLN A 363 7.72 9.22 -28.69
CA GLN A 363 7.27 8.76 -30.01
C GLN A 363 5.74 8.78 -30.19
N ALA A 364 4.97 9.29 -29.23
CA ALA A 364 3.52 9.31 -29.25
C ALA A 364 2.96 10.67 -28.84
N ALA A 365 1.68 10.90 -29.13
CA ALA A 365 0.94 12.01 -28.53
C ALA A 365 0.97 11.90 -27.00
N TYR A 366 1.01 13.03 -26.30
CA TYR A 366 0.99 13.11 -24.83
C TYR A 366 0.06 14.22 -24.37
N GLY A 367 -0.17 14.31 -23.07
CA GLY A 367 -1.16 15.21 -22.49
C GLY A 367 -2.56 14.60 -22.41
N MET A 368 -3.54 15.43 -22.15
CA MET A 368 -4.93 15.02 -22.01
C MET A 368 -5.50 14.51 -23.34
N ILE A 369 -6.27 13.42 -23.29
CA ILE A 369 -6.99 12.87 -24.45
C ILE A 369 -8.29 13.67 -24.59
N THR A 370 -8.48 14.32 -25.74
CA THR A 370 -9.63 15.14 -26.10
C THR A 370 -10.01 14.91 -27.56
N LYS A 371 -11.09 15.53 -28.01
CA LYS A 371 -11.45 15.54 -29.44
C LYS A 371 -10.39 16.22 -30.32
N ASP A 372 -9.65 17.19 -29.76
CA ASP A 372 -8.58 17.89 -30.45
C ASP A 372 -7.22 17.18 -30.33
N ASN A 373 -7.05 16.29 -29.33
CA ASN A 373 -5.88 15.44 -29.13
C ASN A 373 -6.33 13.97 -28.98
N PRO A 374 -6.85 13.36 -30.05
CA PRO A 374 -7.50 12.07 -29.97
C PRO A 374 -6.52 10.92 -29.80
N ARG A 375 -6.98 9.85 -29.14
CA ARG A 375 -6.31 8.55 -29.11
C ARG A 375 -7.10 7.53 -29.95
N GLU A 376 -6.42 6.86 -30.87
CA GLU A 376 -7.01 5.75 -31.61
C GLU A 376 -7.41 4.62 -30.66
N GLY A 377 -8.60 4.05 -30.85
CA GLY A 377 -9.12 2.97 -29.98
C GLY A 377 -9.50 3.40 -28.56
N PHE A 378 -9.66 4.70 -28.30
CA PHE A 378 -10.22 5.19 -27.02
C PHE A 378 -11.64 4.64 -26.80
N VAL A 379 -11.93 4.24 -25.57
CA VAL A 379 -13.21 3.62 -25.19
C VAL A 379 -14.05 4.63 -24.41
N GLY A 380 -15.20 5.03 -24.96
CA GLY A 380 -16.09 6.01 -24.36
C GLY A 380 -15.97 7.41 -24.96
N ASP A 381 -16.35 8.45 -24.21
CA ASP A 381 -16.23 9.86 -24.60
C ASP A 381 -15.06 10.52 -23.80
N PRO A 382 -13.98 10.95 -24.43
CA PRO A 382 -12.82 11.51 -23.76
C PRO A 382 -13.11 12.86 -23.06
N GLU A 383 -14.17 13.57 -23.45
CA GLU A 383 -14.51 14.88 -22.89
C GLU A 383 -15.18 14.78 -21.49
N THR A 384 -15.50 13.56 -21.04
CA THR A 384 -16.24 13.38 -19.80
C THR A 384 -15.37 13.32 -18.55
N GLY A 385 -14.06 13.00 -18.70
CA GLY A 385 -13.20 12.68 -17.57
C GLY A 385 -11.73 13.08 -17.74
N LEU A 386 -10.93 12.70 -16.77
CA LEU A 386 -9.49 13.06 -16.67
C LEU A 386 -8.60 12.04 -17.40
N TYR A 387 -8.79 11.87 -18.69
CA TYR A 387 -8.08 10.87 -19.48
C TYR A 387 -6.80 11.41 -20.09
N TYR A 388 -5.71 10.65 -19.98
CA TYR A 388 -4.38 11.03 -20.49
C TYR A 388 -3.80 9.96 -21.40
N HIS A 389 -2.96 10.39 -22.35
CA HIS A 389 -2.15 9.46 -23.13
C HIS A 389 -1.11 8.77 -22.24
N PRO A 390 -0.91 7.44 -22.35
CA PRO A 390 0.25 6.77 -21.79
C PRO A 390 1.51 7.20 -22.56
N VAL A 391 2.56 7.60 -21.83
CA VAL A 391 3.78 8.21 -22.39
C VAL A 391 4.99 7.33 -22.15
N VAL A 392 5.75 7.04 -23.22
CA VAL A 392 7.08 6.41 -23.13
C VAL A 392 8.13 7.45 -23.50
N VAL A 393 9.11 7.64 -22.63
CA VAL A 393 10.20 8.60 -22.81
C VAL A 393 11.52 7.83 -22.89
N ASP A 394 12.06 7.70 -24.09
CA ASP A 394 13.35 7.04 -24.31
C ASP A 394 14.52 8.00 -24.09
N GLY A 395 15.68 7.45 -23.71
CA GLY A 395 16.92 8.17 -23.50
C GLY A 395 17.03 8.86 -22.14
N VAL A 396 16.17 8.48 -21.16
CA VAL A 396 16.31 8.97 -19.77
C VAL A 396 17.58 8.37 -19.14
N ARG A 397 18.21 9.11 -18.25
CA ARG A 397 19.47 8.71 -17.62
C ARG A 397 19.57 9.20 -16.17
N PRO A 398 20.45 8.59 -15.37
CA PRO A 398 20.71 9.08 -14.02
C PRO A 398 21.03 10.58 -14.03
N GLY A 399 20.34 11.35 -13.17
CA GLY A 399 20.41 12.80 -13.11
C GLY A 399 19.22 13.54 -13.72
N ASP A 400 18.48 12.94 -14.65
CA ASP A 400 17.23 13.52 -15.14
C ASP A 400 16.12 13.42 -14.10
N ARG A 401 15.27 14.45 -13.96
CA ARG A 401 14.15 14.39 -13.02
C ARG A 401 13.23 13.21 -13.29
N LEU A 402 12.94 12.93 -14.57
CA LEU A 402 12.14 11.75 -14.98
C LEU A 402 12.75 10.42 -14.56
N PHE A 403 14.07 10.34 -14.39
CA PHE A 403 14.76 9.16 -13.89
C PHE A 403 14.76 9.09 -12.35
N MET A 404 14.98 10.23 -11.69
CA MET A 404 15.28 10.30 -10.26
C MET A 404 14.06 10.47 -9.36
N GLU A 405 12.96 11.03 -9.87
CA GLU A 405 11.78 11.38 -9.07
C GLU A 405 10.57 10.51 -9.44
N GLU A 406 9.72 10.24 -8.45
CA GLU A 406 8.45 9.54 -8.66
C GLU A 406 7.52 10.34 -9.56
N THR A 407 7.03 9.69 -10.61
CA THR A 407 6.05 10.24 -11.54
C THR A 407 4.72 9.49 -11.41
N PHE A 408 3.97 9.73 -10.37
CA PHE A 408 2.73 9.03 -10.04
C PHE A 408 1.62 9.27 -11.08
N GLY A 409 1.82 8.70 -12.29
CA GLY A 409 1.00 8.89 -13.47
C GLY A 409 1.48 8.04 -14.66
N PRO A 410 0.79 8.07 -15.81
CA PRO A 410 1.04 7.18 -16.95
C PRO A 410 2.25 7.62 -17.81
N ILE A 411 3.44 7.70 -17.22
CA ILE A 411 4.70 8.01 -17.89
C ILE A 411 5.81 7.04 -17.45
N VAL A 412 6.48 6.43 -18.41
CA VAL A 412 7.55 5.46 -18.20
C VAL A 412 8.81 5.91 -18.93
N GLY A 413 9.93 6.02 -18.22
CA GLY A 413 11.24 6.24 -18.80
C GLY A 413 11.85 4.94 -19.35
N VAL A 414 12.65 5.04 -20.42
CA VAL A 414 13.47 3.95 -20.93
C VAL A 414 14.92 4.40 -20.95
N ALA A 415 15.81 3.60 -20.37
CA ALA A 415 17.24 3.83 -20.30
C ALA A 415 18.00 2.61 -20.82
N SER A 416 19.19 2.80 -21.39
CA SER A 416 20.05 1.69 -21.82
C SER A 416 21.21 1.48 -20.86
N TYR A 417 21.75 0.24 -20.82
CA TYR A 417 22.92 -0.15 -20.03
C TYR A 417 23.79 -1.17 -20.77
N GLN A 418 25.03 -1.34 -20.33
CA GLN A 418 26.01 -2.28 -20.94
C GLN A 418 26.36 -3.46 -20.04
N SER A 419 26.29 -3.30 -18.73
CA SER A 419 26.59 -4.39 -17.78
C SER A 419 25.53 -4.47 -16.67
N LEU A 420 25.26 -5.68 -16.17
CA LEU A 420 24.30 -5.88 -15.09
C LEU A 420 24.64 -5.05 -13.83
N THR A 421 25.93 -4.87 -13.54
CA THR A 421 26.37 -4.03 -12.42
C THR A 421 25.92 -2.58 -12.62
N GLU A 422 26.17 -2.01 -13.78
CA GLU A 422 25.69 -0.67 -14.15
C GLU A 422 24.16 -0.56 -14.04
N ALA A 423 23.42 -1.55 -14.58
CA ALA A 423 21.96 -1.55 -14.52
C ALA A 423 21.44 -1.53 -13.07
N ILE A 424 22.07 -2.29 -12.17
CA ILE A 424 21.69 -2.31 -10.75
C ILE A 424 22.05 -0.99 -10.05
N GLU A 425 23.19 -0.40 -10.39
CA GLU A 425 23.58 0.93 -9.88
C GLU A 425 22.58 2.01 -10.34
N MET A 426 22.20 1.99 -11.62
CA MET A 426 21.16 2.85 -12.17
C MET A 426 19.82 2.65 -11.45
N ALA A 427 19.40 1.39 -11.24
CA ALA A 427 18.16 1.05 -10.55
C ALA A 427 18.10 1.56 -9.10
N ASN A 428 19.24 1.55 -8.40
CA ASN A 428 19.35 2.02 -7.02
C ASN A 428 19.55 3.55 -6.90
N ALA A 429 19.99 4.23 -7.97
CA ALA A 429 20.36 5.65 -7.95
C ALA A 429 19.25 6.61 -7.47
N PRO A 430 17.95 6.39 -7.78
CA PRO A 430 16.89 7.26 -7.28
C PRO A 430 16.73 7.24 -5.75
N GLY A 431 17.26 6.21 -5.08
CA GLY A 431 17.20 6.06 -3.62
C GLY A 431 15.82 5.62 -3.09
N TYR A 432 14.91 5.23 -3.97
CA TYR A 432 13.70 4.47 -3.64
C TYR A 432 14.02 2.98 -3.51
N GLY A 433 13.11 2.21 -2.95
CA GLY A 433 13.33 0.78 -2.79
C GLY A 433 12.06 0.04 -2.39
N LEU A 434 10.94 0.26 -3.12
CA LEU A 434 9.70 -0.46 -2.86
C LEU A 434 9.65 -1.76 -3.65
N SER A 435 9.55 -1.69 -4.97
CA SER A 435 9.46 -2.84 -5.86
C SER A 435 10.52 -2.77 -6.96
N SER A 436 10.85 -3.92 -7.54
CA SER A 436 11.78 -4.03 -8.66
C SER A 436 11.52 -5.32 -9.43
N SER A 437 11.89 -5.33 -10.70
CA SER A 437 11.78 -6.52 -11.54
C SER A 437 13.00 -6.70 -12.43
N ILE A 438 13.32 -7.95 -12.76
CA ILE A 438 14.28 -8.31 -13.81
C ILE A 438 13.70 -9.39 -14.71
N TYR A 439 13.86 -9.22 -16.02
CA TYR A 439 13.55 -10.22 -17.03
C TYR A 439 14.84 -10.85 -17.55
N THR A 440 15.00 -12.13 -17.29
CA THR A 440 16.20 -12.91 -17.65
C THR A 440 15.90 -14.40 -17.65
N THR A 441 16.63 -15.16 -18.47
CA THR A 441 16.69 -16.63 -18.39
C THR A 441 17.98 -17.13 -17.71
N ASP A 442 18.88 -16.22 -17.31
CA ASP A 442 20.11 -16.58 -16.60
C ASP A 442 19.89 -16.54 -15.06
N PRO A 443 19.97 -17.68 -14.36
CA PRO A 443 19.82 -17.71 -12.91
C PRO A 443 20.87 -16.88 -12.17
N LYS A 444 22.09 -16.72 -12.73
CA LYS A 444 23.15 -15.91 -12.13
C LYS A 444 22.75 -14.44 -12.12
N ASP A 445 22.20 -13.94 -13.21
CA ASP A 445 21.71 -12.56 -13.30
C ASP A 445 20.56 -12.34 -12.31
N ALA A 446 19.62 -13.28 -12.24
CA ALA A 446 18.47 -13.21 -11.32
C ALA A 446 18.91 -13.13 -9.86
N PHE A 447 19.83 -14.00 -9.42
CA PHE A 447 20.33 -13.98 -8.04
C PHE A 447 21.26 -12.79 -7.76
N THR A 448 22.07 -12.36 -8.73
CA THR A 448 22.89 -11.14 -8.60
C THR A 448 22.03 -9.90 -8.43
N PHE A 449 20.94 -9.80 -9.20
CA PHE A 449 19.97 -8.73 -9.05
C PHE A 449 19.31 -8.75 -7.67
N ARG A 450 18.76 -9.89 -7.25
CA ARG A 450 18.13 -10.05 -5.92
C ARG A 450 19.05 -9.59 -4.79
N ASP A 451 20.32 -9.95 -4.84
CA ASP A 451 21.27 -9.70 -3.76
C ASP A 451 21.75 -8.24 -3.69
N LYS A 452 21.65 -7.49 -4.80
CA LYS A 452 22.22 -6.15 -4.91
C LYS A 452 21.18 -5.02 -5.07
N ILE A 453 19.94 -5.35 -5.42
CA ILE A 453 18.88 -4.34 -5.53
C ILE A 453 18.41 -3.91 -4.15
N SER A 454 18.16 -2.61 -3.98
CA SER A 454 17.73 -2.02 -2.70
C SER A 454 16.22 -2.14 -2.44
N ALA A 455 15.46 -2.86 -3.24
CA ALA A 455 14.00 -2.97 -3.11
C ALA A 455 13.58 -3.97 -2.03
N GLY A 456 12.46 -3.69 -1.37
CA GLY A 456 11.84 -4.62 -0.42
C GLY A 456 11.11 -5.76 -1.12
N MET A 457 10.67 -5.54 -2.36
CA MET A 457 10.03 -6.56 -3.20
C MET A 457 10.83 -6.75 -4.49
N VAL A 458 11.14 -8.01 -4.82
CA VAL A 458 11.93 -8.38 -5.99
C VAL A 458 11.17 -9.40 -6.82
N SER A 459 10.91 -9.07 -8.08
CA SER A 459 10.26 -9.95 -9.05
C SER A 459 11.25 -10.43 -10.11
N ILE A 460 11.13 -11.68 -10.52
CA ILE A 460 11.89 -12.25 -11.62
C ILE A 460 10.90 -12.75 -12.66
N ASN A 461 11.02 -12.24 -13.90
CA ASN A 461 10.11 -12.53 -15.00
C ASN A 461 8.63 -12.26 -14.67
N ASN A 462 8.39 -11.23 -13.87
CA ASN A 462 7.06 -10.77 -13.50
C ASN A 462 7.06 -9.24 -13.39
N SER A 463 5.86 -8.65 -13.29
CA SER A 463 5.67 -7.19 -13.18
C SER A 463 6.28 -6.63 -11.87
N THR A 464 6.45 -5.31 -11.80
CA THR A 464 6.78 -4.61 -10.53
C THR A 464 5.58 -4.53 -9.60
N SER A 465 4.37 -4.85 -10.08
CA SER A 465 3.11 -4.78 -9.34
C SER A 465 2.67 -6.17 -8.91
N GLY A 466 2.05 -6.25 -7.76
CA GLY A 466 1.50 -7.47 -7.18
C GLY A 466 1.89 -7.58 -5.71
N ALA A 467 0.91 -7.91 -4.89
CA ALA A 467 1.08 -8.20 -3.48
C ALA A 467 0.37 -9.51 -3.18
N GLU A 468 0.93 -10.27 -2.26
CA GLU A 468 0.29 -11.46 -1.73
C GLU A 468 0.15 -11.34 -0.22
N ALA A 469 -1.03 -11.66 0.31
CA ALA A 469 -1.37 -11.44 1.71
C ALA A 469 -0.41 -12.10 2.73
N HIS A 470 0.32 -13.13 2.30
CA HIS A 470 1.25 -13.89 3.13
C HIS A 470 2.73 -13.51 2.96
N LEU A 471 3.04 -12.56 2.04
CA LEU A 471 4.40 -12.05 1.84
C LEU A 471 4.60 -10.67 2.47
N PRO A 472 5.84 -10.31 2.87
CA PRO A 472 6.11 -8.99 3.41
C PRO A 472 6.05 -7.94 2.30
N PHE A 473 5.18 -6.96 2.43
CA PHE A 473 5.10 -5.80 1.56
C PHE A 473 5.78 -4.61 2.23
N GLY A 474 6.61 -3.86 1.52
CA GLY A 474 7.17 -2.62 2.05
C GLY A 474 8.49 -2.20 1.44
N GLY A 475 8.79 -0.91 1.60
CA GLY A 475 9.92 -0.25 0.98
C GLY A 475 11.10 0.05 1.91
N ASN A 476 12.23 0.37 1.27
CA ASN A 476 13.46 0.85 1.90
C ASN A 476 13.77 2.26 1.37
N GLY A 477 14.68 2.99 2.02
CA GLY A 477 15.14 4.31 1.57
C GLY A 477 14.00 5.34 1.51
N LYS A 478 13.78 5.97 0.36
CA LYS A 478 12.68 6.95 0.17
C LYS A 478 11.28 6.30 0.13
N SER A 479 11.20 4.98 -0.02
CA SER A 479 9.93 4.24 -0.11
C SER A 479 9.39 3.76 1.23
N GLY A 480 10.16 3.88 2.31
CA GLY A 480 9.70 3.47 3.64
C GLY A 480 10.83 3.35 4.64
N ASN A 481 10.50 3.19 5.90
CA ASN A 481 11.46 3.10 7.00
C ASN A 481 11.86 1.65 7.35
N GLY A 482 11.64 0.70 6.43
CA GLY A 482 11.95 -0.71 6.64
C GLY A 482 10.86 -1.51 7.35
N SER A 483 9.76 -0.88 7.76
CA SER A 483 8.56 -1.60 8.21
C SER A 483 7.99 -2.46 7.06
N ARG A 484 7.25 -3.50 7.44
CA ARG A 484 6.58 -4.37 6.46
C ARG A 484 5.10 -4.47 6.79
N GLN A 485 4.28 -4.36 5.75
CA GLN A 485 2.86 -4.69 5.76
C GLN A 485 2.70 -6.12 5.26
N SER A 486 1.54 -6.71 5.49
CA SER A 486 1.19 -8.06 5.08
C SER A 486 2.10 -9.17 5.65
N GLY A 487 1.68 -10.41 5.48
CA GLY A 487 2.35 -11.56 6.04
C GLY A 487 2.45 -11.52 7.56
N VAL A 488 3.21 -12.43 8.14
CA VAL A 488 3.42 -12.52 9.59
C VAL A 488 4.24 -11.35 10.15
N TRP A 489 5.04 -10.70 9.31
CA TRP A 489 5.97 -9.61 9.70
C TRP A 489 5.24 -8.35 10.16
N VAL A 490 4.03 -8.10 9.64
CA VAL A 490 3.22 -6.95 10.08
C VAL A 490 2.79 -7.05 11.55
N LEU A 491 2.73 -8.26 12.10
CA LEU A 491 2.42 -8.46 13.52
C LEU A 491 3.45 -7.81 14.45
N ASP A 492 4.71 -7.67 14.01
CA ASP A 492 5.75 -6.95 14.76
C ASP A 492 5.52 -5.44 14.77
N GLN A 493 4.71 -4.91 13.85
CA GLN A 493 4.33 -3.50 13.85
C GLN A 493 3.21 -3.20 14.86
N PHE A 494 2.32 -4.17 15.12
CA PHE A 494 1.11 -3.99 15.92
C PHE A 494 1.13 -4.74 17.25
N THR A 495 2.29 -5.32 17.60
CA THR A 495 2.51 -5.96 18.90
C THR A 495 3.82 -5.50 19.52
N ARG A 496 3.88 -5.57 20.87
CA ARG A 496 5.11 -5.41 21.65
C ARG A 496 5.46 -6.73 22.32
N TRP A 497 6.75 -7.05 22.34
CA TRP A 497 7.23 -8.21 23.07
C TRP A 497 7.33 -7.92 24.57
N GLN A 498 6.78 -8.83 25.38
CA GLN A 498 6.89 -8.84 26.82
C GLN A 498 7.61 -10.09 27.26
N ALA A 499 8.66 -9.95 28.08
CA ALA A 499 9.32 -11.07 28.75
C ALA A 499 8.73 -11.28 30.14
N MET A 500 8.56 -12.54 30.53
CA MET A 500 8.17 -12.95 31.88
C MET A 500 9.16 -13.98 32.39
N ASN A 501 9.59 -13.85 33.63
CA ASN A 501 10.27 -14.91 34.31
C ASN A 501 9.42 -15.38 35.50
N TRP A 502 9.43 -16.68 35.72
CA TRP A 502 8.77 -17.30 36.85
C TRP A 502 9.80 -18.15 37.62
N ASP A 503 10.26 -17.61 38.74
CA ASP A 503 11.16 -18.30 39.69
C ASP A 503 10.33 -18.99 40.75
N TYR A 504 10.45 -20.31 40.86
CA TYR A 504 9.77 -21.13 41.86
C TYR A 504 10.78 -21.88 42.78
N SER A 505 12.03 -21.42 42.83
CA SER A 505 13.09 -21.99 43.66
C SER A 505 12.90 -21.71 45.16
N GLY A 506 12.02 -20.78 45.52
CA GLY A 506 11.80 -20.37 46.91
C GLY A 506 12.91 -19.46 47.47
N ARG A 507 13.86 -19.01 46.64
CA ARG A 507 14.94 -18.08 46.99
C ARG A 507 15.15 -17.05 45.89
N LEU A 508 15.71 -15.90 46.21
CA LEU A 508 16.12 -14.93 45.21
C LEU A 508 17.35 -15.46 44.45
N GLN A 509 17.17 -15.81 43.17
CA GLN A 509 18.26 -16.16 42.28
C GLN A 509 18.75 -14.90 41.55
N LYS A 510 20.05 -14.61 41.63
CA LYS A 510 20.66 -13.44 40.99
C LYS A 510 21.23 -13.86 39.66
N ALA A 511 20.66 -13.33 38.59
CA ALA A 511 21.13 -13.59 37.24
C ALA A 511 22.63 -13.23 37.12
N GLN A 512 23.38 -14.02 36.36
CA GLN A 512 24.82 -13.93 36.15
C GLN A 512 25.71 -14.15 37.38
N MET A 513 25.13 -14.24 38.61
CA MET A 513 25.89 -14.45 39.84
C MET A 513 25.71 -15.84 40.45
N ASP A 514 24.51 -16.41 40.32
CA ASP A 514 24.15 -17.70 40.92
C ASP A 514 24.13 -18.82 39.84
N VAL A 515 24.86 -18.67 38.74
CA VAL A 515 24.93 -19.64 37.63
C VAL A 515 25.90 -20.78 38.00
N VAL A 516 25.54 -22.00 37.61
CA VAL A 516 26.45 -23.15 37.76
C VAL A 516 27.55 -23.05 36.70
N GLU A 517 28.81 -22.92 37.12
CA GLU A 517 29.96 -22.89 36.25
C GLU A 517 30.45 -24.29 35.93
N LEU A 518 30.70 -24.56 34.65
CA LEU A 518 31.46 -25.73 34.22
C LEU A 518 32.93 -25.33 34.07
N THR A 519 33.84 -26.19 34.50
CA THR A 519 35.30 -25.95 34.44
C THR A 519 35.90 -26.76 33.27
N PRO A 520 35.92 -26.21 32.04
CA PRO A 520 36.52 -26.89 30.91
C PRO A 520 38.06 -26.87 31.01
N ASP A 521 38.71 -27.96 30.64
CA ASP A 521 40.18 -27.96 30.42
C ASP A 521 40.47 -27.38 29.04
N THR A 522 40.60 -26.06 28.96
CA THR A 522 40.92 -25.33 27.73
C THR A 522 42.38 -25.47 27.30
N ASN A 523 43.24 -26.09 28.14
CA ASN A 523 44.67 -26.32 27.87
C ASN A 523 44.98 -27.71 27.31
N PHE A 524 43.99 -28.61 27.30
CA PHE A 524 44.15 -29.93 26.73
C PHE A 524 44.61 -29.85 25.27
N ARG A 525 45.63 -30.66 24.92
CA ARG A 525 46.14 -30.86 23.55
C ARG A 525 46.25 -32.35 23.32
N LEU A 526 45.94 -32.83 22.11
CA LEU A 526 46.17 -34.19 21.65
C LEU A 526 47.64 -34.39 21.29
#